data_be3bfbb85914fa32bd07e3c7f152bcd3
#
_entry.id   be3bfbb85914fa32bd07e3c7f152bcd3
#
_cell.length_a   1.000
_cell.length_b   1.000
_cell.length_c   1.000
_cell.angle_alpha   90.00
_cell.angle_beta   90.00
_cell.angle_gamma   90.00
#
_symmetry.space_group_name_H-M   'P 1'
#
loop_
_entity.id
_entity.type
_entity.pdbx_description
1 polymer ?
#
loop_
_entity_poly.entity_id
_entity_poly.type
_entity_poly.pdbx_seq_one_letter_code
_entity_poly.pdbx_strand_id
1 'polypeptide(L)'
;ETDNHGPHVPYVAQWHANRLHLGNRKLNNTPKDQKMTVKEGWRGRFYEDFEVGDEYRHALGRTLTQNDNIWFTLLTQNTAPLHFDAHYAAQTEFGRPLINSCLTLALVTGQTVSDVSQNVMANLGWDEVRLPHPVFEGDTIYSRTTVLDRRESRSRTNVGVVTVRTEGYNQSGVIVCTFKRTVMVYKRDGAPRTAPPLPVDNRP
;
A
#
# COMPACT_ATOMS: atom_id res chain seq x y z
N GLU A 1 13.00 -20.31 -48.96
CA GLU A 1 12.77 -19.16 -48.01
C GLU A 1 13.55 -19.45 -46.76
N THR A 2 14.62 -18.68 -46.55
CA THR A 2 15.64 -18.90 -45.54
C THR A 2 15.29 -18.04 -44.30
N ASP A 3 14.88 -18.70 -43.22
CA ASP A 3 14.71 -18.08 -41.90
C ASP A 3 16.07 -17.69 -41.32
N ASN A 4 16.28 -16.39 -41.23
CA ASN A 4 17.50 -15.79 -40.64
C ASN A 4 17.20 -15.42 -39.16
N HIS A 5 17.35 -16.40 -38.28
CA HIS A 5 17.35 -16.13 -36.84
C HIS A 5 18.76 -15.83 -36.37
N GLY A 6 19.08 -14.55 -36.22
CA GLY A 6 20.32 -14.10 -35.57
C GLY A 6 20.36 -14.56 -34.09
N PRO A 7 21.53 -14.75 -33.50
CA PRO A 7 21.69 -15.32 -32.18
C PRO A 7 21.13 -14.38 -31.10
N HIS A 8 20.16 -14.88 -30.32
CA HIS A 8 19.68 -14.25 -29.12
C HIS A 8 20.81 -14.18 -28.07
N VAL A 9 21.39 -13.02 -27.85
CA VAL A 9 22.35 -12.81 -26.76
C VAL A 9 21.55 -12.62 -25.46
N PRO A 10 21.76 -13.45 -24.42
CA PRO A 10 21.03 -13.30 -23.16
C PRO A 10 21.34 -11.94 -22.50
N TYR A 11 20.31 -11.29 -21.98
CA TYR A 11 20.37 -9.97 -21.32
C TYR A 11 21.42 -9.86 -20.20
N VAL A 12 21.82 -10.97 -19.63
CA VAL A 12 22.86 -11.07 -18.58
C VAL A 12 24.27 -10.81 -19.12
N ALA A 13 24.54 -11.09 -20.40
CA ALA A 13 25.87 -10.90 -20.97
C ALA A 13 26.21 -9.40 -21.22
N GLN A 14 25.20 -8.55 -21.38
CA GLN A 14 25.38 -7.11 -21.61
C GLN A 14 25.76 -6.35 -20.34
N TRP A 15 25.46 -6.89 -19.15
CA TRP A 15 25.85 -6.31 -17.86
C TRP A 15 27.34 -6.47 -17.54
N HIS A 16 27.97 -7.52 -18.01
CA HIS A 16 29.40 -7.76 -17.77
C HIS A 16 30.30 -6.95 -18.70
N ALA A 17 29.87 -6.63 -19.91
CA ALA A 17 30.66 -5.86 -20.86
C ALA A 17 30.81 -4.37 -20.49
N ASN A 18 29.78 -3.80 -19.84
CA ASN A 18 29.83 -2.39 -19.40
C ASN A 18 30.63 -2.16 -18.10
N ARG A 19 31.07 -3.21 -17.41
CA ARG A 19 31.88 -3.08 -16.19
C ARG A 19 33.37 -2.82 -16.46
N LEU A 20 33.84 -3.04 -17.66
CA LEU A 20 35.26 -2.92 -18.00
C LEU A 20 35.68 -1.53 -18.53
N HIS A 21 34.74 -0.60 -18.71
CA HIS A 21 35.03 0.76 -19.20
C HIS A 21 34.79 1.89 -18.18
N LEU A 22 34.52 1.55 -16.93
CA LEU A 22 34.61 2.55 -15.85
C LEU A 22 36.07 2.64 -15.42
N GLY A 23 36.86 3.35 -16.23
CA GLY A 23 38.21 3.77 -15.84
C GLY A 23 38.17 4.40 -14.46
N ASN A 24 39.22 4.18 -13.67
CA ASN A 24 39.53 4.73 -12.35
C ASN A 24 39.20 6.24 -12.24
N ARG A 25 37.90 6.60 -12.15
CA ARG A 25 37.52 7.91 -11.62
C ARG A 25 37.76 7.83 -10.13
N LYS A 26 38.87 8.40 -9.68
CA LYS A 26 39.03 8.73 -8.25
C LYS A 26 37.79 9.48 -7.80
N LEU A 27 36.97 8.85 -6.95
CA LEU A 27 35.88 9.47 -6.21
C LEU A 27 36.48 10.38 -5.10
N ASN A 28 37.29 11.35 -5.50
CA ASN A 28 37.89 12.32 -4.61
C ASN A 28 37.41 13.69 -5.04
N ASN A 29 36.17 14.03 -4.69
CA ASN A 29 35.72 15.41 -4.49
C ASN A 29 34.35 15.39 -3.80
N THR A 30 34.30 14.93 -2.56
CA THR A 30 33.28 15.44 -1.65
C THR A 30 33.71 16.87 -1.32
N PRO A 31 32.92 17.89 -1.61
CA PRO A 31 33.25 19.25 -1.19
C PRO A 31 33.37 19.24 0.32
N LYS A 32 34.55 19.62 0.86
CA LYS A 32 34.88 19.57 2.29
C LYS A 32 33.98 20.43 3.20
N ASP A 33 33.07 21.21 2.61
CA ASP A 33 32.21 22.17 3.34
C ASP A 33 30.71 22.00 3.09
N GLN A 34 30.27 20.89 2.47
CA GLN A 34 28.84 20.70 2.28
C GLN A 34 28.22 20.17 3.56
N LYS A 35 27.59 21.07 4.35
CA LYS A 35 26.83 20.72 5.55
C LYS A 35 25.73 19.73 5.17
N MET A 36 25.84 18.49 5.61
CA MET A 36 24.79 17.49 5.41
C MET A 36 23.52 17.94 6.12
N THR A 37 22.42 18.05 5.36
CA THR A 37 21.11 18.35 5.91
C THR A 37 20.29 17.06 5.95
N VAL A 38 19.94 16.63 7.14
CA VAL A 38 19.02 15.50 7.32
C VAL A 38 17.63 15.94 6.87
N LYS A 39 17.04 15.17 5.96
CA LYS A 39 15.66 15.34 5.54
C LYS A 39 14.82 14.24 6.18
N GLU A 40 13.82 14.67 6.96
CA GLU A 40 12.86 13.75 7.55
C GLU A 40 11.92 13.19 6.49
N GLY A 41 11.64 11.89 6.58
CA GLY A 41 10.63 11.24 5.76
C GLY A 41 9.20 11.60 6.21
N TRP A 42 8.22 11.24 5.38
CA TRP A 42 6.82 11.37 5.74
C TRP A 42 6.50 10.47 6.94
N ARG A 43 5.87 11.03 7.97
CA ARG A 43 5.56 10.34 9.23
C ARG A 43 4.06 10.06 9.43
N GLY A 44 3.25 10.32 8.41
CA GLY A 44 1.79 10.24 8.52
C GLY A 44 1.18 11.49 9.15
N ARG A 45 -0.16 11.52 9.17
CA ARG A 45 -0.95 12.60 9.78
C ARG A 45 -1.21 12.32 11.25
N PHE A 46 -1.21 13.38 12.03
CA PHE A 46 -1.70 13.40 13.40
C PHE A 46 -3.15 13.93 13.45
N TYR A 47 -3.78 13.82 14.60
CA TYR A 47 -5.19 14.24 14.74
C TYR A 47 -5.44 15.68 14.27
N GLU A 48 -4.51 16.59 14.50
CA GLU A 48 -4.61 18.01 14.13
C GLU A 48 -4.63 18.25 12.62
N ASP A 49 -4.08 17.31 11.85
CA ASP A 49 -3.92 17.41 10.41
C ASP A 49 -5.18 17.00 9.62
N PHE A 50 -6.24 16.57 10.30
CA PHE A 50 -7.49 16.19 9.66
C PHE A 50 -8.51 17.31 9.73
N GLU A 51 -9.14 17.64 8.61
CA GLU A 51 -10.27 18.54 8.54
C GLU A 51 -11.47 17.84 7.90
N VAL A 52 -12.69 18.11 8.40
CA VAL A 52 -13.91 17.52 7.83
C VAL A 52 -14.09 18.05 6.41
N GLY A 53 -14.27 17.12 5.47
CA GLY A 53 -14.38 17.40 4.05
C GLY A 53 -13.09 17.21 3.25
N ASP A 54 -11.94 17.04 3.90
CA ASP A 54 -10.70 16.69 3.20
C ASP A 54 -10.84 15.39 2.41
N GLU A 55 -10.32 15.37 1.19
CA GLU A 55 -10.15 14.17 0.37
C GLU A 55 -8.66 13.84 0.21
N TYR A 56 -8.26 12.64 0.61
CA TYR A 56 -6.93 12.09 0.39
C TYR A 56 -6.95 11.08 -0.75
N ARG A 57 -6.19 11.35 -1.81
CA ARG A 57 -5.94 10.41 -2.91
C ARG A 57 -4.66 9.64 -2.61
N HIS A 58 -4.79 8.35 -2.35
CA HIS A 58 -3.64 7.53 -1.98
C HIS A 58 -2.74 7.29 -3.19
N ALA A 59 -1.44 7.49 -3.01
CA ALA A 59 -0.49 7.59 -4.12
C ALA A 59 -0.23 6.27 -4.85
N LEU A 60 -0.46 5.11 -4.20
CA LEU A 60 -0.05 3.81 -4.72
C LEU A 60 -1.25 2.96 -5.13
N GLY A 61 -1.31 2.60 -6.42
CA GLY A 61 -2.14 1.51 -6.90
C GLY A 61 -1.44 0.16 -6.72
N ARG A 62 -2.22 -0.92 -6.60
CA ARG A 62 -1.71 -2.28 -6.54
C ARG A 62 -2.47 -3.22 -7.47
N THR A 63 -1.74 -3.88 -8.39
CA THR A 63 -2.29 -4.96 -9.22
C THR A 63 -2.34 -6.25 -8.41
N LEU A 64 -3.53 -6.86 -8.36
CA LEU A 64 -3.76 -8.13 -7.70
C LEU A 64 -3.39 -9.29 -8.60
N THR A 65 -2.74 -10.29 -8.02
CA THR A 65 -2.36 -11.54 -8.67
C THR A 65 -3.13 -12.72 -8.08
N GLN A 66 -3.18 -13.84 -8.80
CA GLN A 66 -3.77 -15.06 -8.27
C GLN A 66 -3.02 -15.56 -7.02
N ASN A 67 -1.72 -15.34 -6.94
CA ASN A 67 -0.92 -15.69 -5.76
C ASN A 67 -1.37 -14.94 -4.51
N ASP A 68 -1.68 -13.64 -4.62
CA ASP A 68 -2.23 -12.87 -3.49
C ASP A 68 -3.51 -13.51 -2.97
N ASN A 69 -4.39 -13.93 -3.88
CA ASN A 69 -5.66 -14.55 -3.56
C ASN A 69 -5.48 -15.91 -2.87
N ILE A 70 -4.65 -16.79 -3.43
CA ILE A 70 -4.35 -18.10 -2.86
C ILE A 70 -3.73 -17.96 -1.45
N TRP A 71 -2.70 -17.11 -1.28
CA TRP A 71 -2.08 -16.88 0.01
C TRP A 71 -3.07 -16.37 1.04
N PHE A 72 -3.93 -15.43 0.65
CA PHE A 72 -4.93 -14.86 1.55
C PHE A 72 -5.95 -15.92 2.00
N THR A 73 -6.42 -16.77 1.08
CA THR A 73 -7.37 -17.86 1.42
C THR A 73 -6.75 -18.87 2.38
N LEU A 74 -5.47 -19.22 2.19
CA LEU A 74 -4.74 -20.12 3.08
C LEU A 74 -4.58 -19.51 4.48
N LEU A 75 -4.17 -18.24 4.56
CA LEU A 75 -3.97 -17.53 5.83
C LEU A 75 -5.28 -17.36 6.63
N THR A 76 -6.42 -17.24 5.93
CA THR A 76 -7.73 -16.99 6.54
C THR A 76 -8.59 -18.26 6.68
N GLN A 77 -8.06 -19.43 6.29
CA GLN A 77 -8.79 -20.71 6.27
C GLN A 77 -10.08 -20.65 5.43
N ASN A 78 -10.10 -19.82 4.39
CA ASN A 78 -11.24 -19.74 3.49
C ASN A 78 -11.18 -20.89 2.48
N THR A 79 -12.12 -21.82 2.56
CA THR A 79 -12.18 -23.03 1.73
C THR A 79 -13.09 -22.89 0.50
N ALA A 80 -13.59 -21.69 0.20
CA ALA A 80 -14.46 -21.48 -0.97
C ALA A 80 -13.67 -21.66 -2.28
N PRO A 81 -13.98 -22.68 -3.10
CA PRO A 81 -13.19 -23.01 -4.29
C PRO A 81 -13.20 -21.89 -5.35
N LEU A 82 -14.21 -21.02 -5.32
CA LEU A 82 -14.31 -19.86 -6.23
C LEU A 82 -13.04 -18.99 -6.24
N HIS A 83 -12.24 -18.99 -5.17
CA HIS A 83 -11.07 -18.13 -5.06
C HIS A 83 -9.76 -18.77 -5.57
N PHE A 84 -9.69 -20.11 -5.67
CA PHE A 84 -8.43 -20.80 -5.97
C PHE A 84 -8.53 -22.00 -6.89
N ASP A 85 -9.76 -22.50 -7.17
CA ASP A 85 -10.00 -23.59 -8.10
C ASP A 85 -10.51 -23.00 -9.42
N ALA A 86 -9.63 -22.90 -10.41
CA ALA A 86 -9.96 -22.33 -11.71
C ALA A 86 -10.97 -23.18 -12.49
N HIS A 87 -10.95 -24.52 -12.31
CA HIS A 87 -11.91 -25.40 -12.97
C HIS A 87 -13.31 -25.20 -12.41
N TYR A 88 -13.43 -25.10 -11.09
CA TYR A 88 -14.71 -24.76 -10.44
C TYR A 88 -15.21 -23.37 -10.85
N ALA A 89 -14.33 -22.37 -10.74
CA ALA A 89 -14.68 -20.98 -11.01
C ALA A 89 -15.14 -20.74 -12.46
N ALA A 90 -14.58 -21.49 -13.43
CA ALA A 90 -15.01 -21.43 -14.84
C ALA A 90 -16.46 -21.87 -15.05
N GLN A 91 -17.07 -22.61 -14.13
CA GLN A 91 -18.45 -23.07 -14.19
C GLN A 91 -19.43 -22.13 -13.47
N THR A 92 -18.92 -21.08 -12.81
CA THR A 92 -19.74 -20.07 -12.14
C THR A 92 -20.07 -18.91 -13.07
N GLU A 93 -20.98 -18.05 -12.65
CA GLU A 93 -21.32 -16.80 -13.35
C GLU A 93 -20.12 -15.87 -13.58
N PHE A 94 -19.04 -16.03 -12.81
CA PHE A 94 -17.82 -15.22 -12.93
C PHE A 94 -16.86 -15.74 -14.01
N GLY A 95 -16.92 -17.03 -14.39
CA GLY A 95 -16.11 -17.65 -15.43
C GLY A 95 -14.62 -17.77 -15.12
N ARG A 96 -14.17 -17.30 -13.95
CA ARG A 96 -12.77 -17.29 -13.50
C ARG A 96 -12.68 -17.05 -12.00
N PRO A 97 -11.53 -17.35 -11.33
CA PRO A 97 -11.38 -17.12 -9.91
C PRO A 97 -11.63 -15.67 -9.52
N LEU A 98 -12.49 -15.49 -8.54
CA LEU A 98 -12.83 -14.21 -7.94
C LEU A 98 -11.83 -13.86 -6.84
N ILE A 99 -11.34 -12.63 -6.77
CA ILE A 99 -10.53 -12.16 -5.65
C ILE A 99 -11.39 -12.16 -4.38
N ASN A 100 -10.81 -12.67 -3.29
CA ASN A 100 -11.49 -12.73 -2.00
C ASN A 100 -11.91 -11.33 -1.53
N SER A 101 -13.16 -11.20 -1.12
CA SER A 101 -13.74 -9.92 -0.69
C SER A 101 -12.99 -9.30 0.50
N CYS A 102 -12.55 -10.12 1.45
CA CYS A 102 -11.75 -9.64 2.57
C CYS A 102 -10.34 -9.22 2.16
N LEU A 103 -9.75 -9.83 1.11
CA LEU A 103 -8.49 -9.35 0.54
C LEU A 103 -8.67 -7.97 -0.08
N THR A 104 -9.75 -7.74 -0.84
CA THR A 104 -10.06 -6.44 -1.41
C THR A 104 -10.20 -5.37 -0.31
N LEU A 105 -10.96 -5.65 0.75
CA LEU A 105 -11.13 -4.75 1.90
C LEU A 105 -9.79 -4.49 2.60
N ALA A 106 -8.99 -5.53 2.83
CA ALA A 106 -7.69 -5.41 3.50
C ALA A 106 -6.71 -4.57 2.67
N LEU A 107 -6.67 -4.79 1.34
CA LEU A 107 -5.82 -4.01 0.43
C LEU A 107 -6.21 -2.52 0.44
N VAL A 108 -7.49 -2.22 0.23
CA VAL A 108 -7.98 -0.83 0.24
C VAL A 108 -7.72 -0.17 1.59
N THR A 109 -7.91 -0.88 2.71
CA THR A 109 -7.55 -0.38 4.05
C THR A 109 -6.03 -0.11 4.14
N GLY A 110 -5.20 -1.03 3.65
CA GLY A 110 -3.74 -0.90 3.65
C GLY A 110 -3.25 0.32 2.87
N GLN A 111 -3.87 0.64 1.75
CA GLN A 111 -3.54 1.84 0.96
C GLN A 111 -3.77 3.14 1.73
N THR A 112 -4.68 3.16 2.70
CA THR A 112 -4.96 4.35 3.51
C THR A 112 -3.90 4.62 4.60
N VAL A 113 -2.99 3.68 4.87
CA VAL A 113 -2.13 3.73 6.07
C VAL A 113 -1.30 5.00 6.10
N SER A 114 -0.58 5.32 5.03
CA SER A 114 0.31 6.49 5.00
C SER A 114 -0.41 7.80 5.27
N ASP A 115 -1.64 7.93 4.78
CA ASP A 115 -2.39 9.19 4.83
C ASP A 115 -3.38 9.29 5.99
N VAL A 116 -3.91 8.17 6.46
CA VAL A 116 -5.00 8.15 7.44
C VAL A 116 -4.59 7.48 8.75
N SER A 117 -3.87 6.35 8.69
CA SER A 117 -3.74 5.51 9.87
C SER A 117 -2.30 5.20 10.32
N GLN A 118 -1.30 5.90 9.80
CA GLN A 118 0.09 5.73 10.21
C GLN A 118 0.29 6.02 11.71
N ASN A 119 -0.41 7.03 12.25
CA ASN A 119 -0.34 7.43 13.66
C ASN A 119 -1.64 7.06 14.41
N VAL A 120 -2.28 5.97 14.04
CA VAL A 120 -3.47 5.47 14.72
C VAL A 120 -3.07 4.68 15.97
N MET A 121 -3.70 5.02 17.10
CA MET A 121 -3.60 4.24 18.34
C MET A 121 -4.48 2.98 18.28
N ALA A 122 -5.70 3.12 17.74
CA ALA A 122 -6.66 2.02 17.64
C ALA A 122 -7.63 2.22 16.47
N ASN A 123 -7.94 1.12 15.81
CA ASN A 123 -9.07 1.03 14.90
C ASN A 123 -10.32 0.67 15.71
N LEU A 124 -11.35 1.51 15.64
CA LEU A 124 -12.57 1.29 16.42
C LEU A 124 -13.61 0.46 15.67
N GLY A 125 -13.57 0.46 14.34
CA GLY A 125 -14.48 -0.37 13.55
C GLY A 125 -14.57 0.06 12.09
N TRP A 126 -15.23 -0.81 11.34
CA TRP A 126 -15.72 -0.56 9.99
C TRP A 126 -17.24 -0.66 9.97
N ASP A 127 -17.87 0.30 9.33
CA ASP A 127 -19.30 0.34 9.08
C ASP A 127 -19.57 0.48 7.59
N GLU A 128 -20.79 0.17 7.16
CA GLU A 128 -21.25 0.38 5.80
C GLU A 128 -20.32 -0.23 4.73
N VAL A 129 -19.71 -1.39 5.03
CA VAL A 129 -18.84 -2.09 4.05
C VAL A 129 -19.69 -2.57 2.88
N ARG A 130 -19.30 -2.22 1.65
CA ARG A 130 -19.94 -2.65 0.40
C ARG A 130 -18.88 -3.06 -0.61
N LEU A 131 -19.20 -4.08 -1.38
CA LEU A 131 -18.39 -4.64 -2.45
C LEU A 131 -19.26 -4.70 -3.72
N PRO A 132 -19.51 -3.54 -4.35
CA PRO A 132 -20.51 -3.43 -5.43
C PRO A 132 -20.14 -4.15 -6.71
N HIS A 133 -18.85 -4.34 -6.97
CA HIS A 133 -18.36 -5.00 -8.18
C HIS A 133 -17.28 -6.04 -7.85
N PRO A 134 -17.23 -7.15 -8.60
CA PRO A 134 -16.22 -8.17 -8.42
C PRO A 134 -14.83 -7.65 -8.81
N VAL A 135 -13.80 -8.21 -8.17
CA VAL A 135 -12.39 -7.97 -8.48
C VAL A 135 -11.77 -9.26 -8.96
N PHE A 136 -10.91 -9.17 -9.97
CA PHE A 136 -10.25 -10.32 -10.58
C PHE A 136 -8.73 -10.15 -10.60
N GLU A 137 -8.02 -11.23 -10.87
CA GLU A 137 -6.60 -11.19 -11.19
C GLU A 137 -6.34 -10.21 -12.35
N GLY A 138 -5.29 -9.39 -12.23
CA GLY A 138 -4.92 -8.35 -13.17
C GLY A 138 -5.57 -7.00 -12.91
N ASP A 139 -6.59 -6.91 -12.05
CA ASP A 139 -7.13 -5.61 -11.65
C ASP A 139 -6.13 -4.85 -10.78
N THR A 140 -5.96 -3.57 -11.08
CA THR A 140 -5.16 -2.64 -10.28
C THR A 140 -6.08 -1.77 -9.44
N ILE A 141 -5.96 -1.88 -8.13
CA ILE A 141 -6.81 -1.16 -7.20
C ILE A 141 -6.12 0.12 -6.73
N TYR A 142 -6.85 1.20 -6.78
CA TYR A 142 -6.54 2.52 -6.24
C TYR A 142 -7.56 2.88 -5.16
N SER A 143 -7.28 3.90 -4.36
CA SER A 143 -8.24 4.33 -3.35
C SER A 143 -8.15 5.81 -3.02
N ARG A 144 -9.26 6.34 -2.49
CA ARG A 144 -9.35 7.69 -1.92
C ARG A 144 -10.16 7.64 -0.62
N THR A 145 -9.91 8.61 0.24
CA THR A 145 -10.56 8.70 1.55
C THR A 145 -11.03 10.12 1.80
N THR A 146 -12.28 10.27 2.25
CA THR A 146 -12.86 11.55 2.68
C THR A 146 -13.06 11.56 4.19
N VAL A 147 -12.68 12.64 4.86
CA VAL A 147 -12.92 12.85 6.29
C VAL A 147 -14.39 13.26 6.51
N LEU A 148 -15.13 12.46 7.27
CA LEU A 148 -16.55 12.70 7.54
C LEU A 148 -16.77 13.43 8.86
N ASP A 149 -15.98 13.09 9.89
CA ASP A 149 -16.11 13.65 11.23
C ASP A 149 -14.78 13.60 11.96
N ARG A 150 -14.56 14.55 12.86
CA ARG A 150 -13.47 14.55 13.83
C ARG A 150 -13.95 15.10 15.16
N ARG A 151 -13.51 14.49 16.24
CA ARG A 151 -13.79 14.95 17.59
C ARG A 151 -12.72 14.57 18.59
N GLU A 152 -12.61 15.33 19.66
CA GLU A 152 -11.75 14.98 20.78
C GLU A 152 -12.16 13.64 21.41
N SER A 153 -11.19 12.89 21.90
CA SER A 153 -11.49 11.70 22.70
C SER A 153 -12.00 12.11 24.09
N ARG A 154 -13.08 11.47 24.53
CA ARG A 154 -13.65 11.72 25.87
C ARG A 154 -12.88 11.07 26.99
N SER A 155 -12.11 10.02 26.70
CA SER A 155 -11.43 9.19 27.70
C SER A 155 -9.91 9.34 27.69
N ARG A 156 -9.34 9.98 26.67
CA ARG A 156 -7.90 10.12 26.49
C ARG A 156 -7.55 11.50 25.95
N THR A 157 -6.60 12.15 26.58
CA THR A 157 -6.18 13.52 26.20
C THR A 157 -5.19 13.57 25.03
N ASN A 158 -4.50 12.45 24.77
CA ASN A 158 -3.42 12.35 23.77
C ASN A 158 -3.88 11.83 22.40
N VAL A 159 -5.18 11.65 22.18
CA VAL A 159 -5.77 11.19 20.92
C VAL A 159 -7.06 11.92 20.61
N GLY A 160 -7.42 11.95 19.34
CA GLY A 160 -8.75 12.30 18.86
C GLY A 160 -9.37 11.14 18.07
N VAL A 161 -10.63 11.24 17.77
CA VAL A 161 -11.40 10.26 16.97
C VAL A 161 -11.69 10.88 15.62
N VAL A 162 -11.35 10.15 14.56
CA VAL A 162 -11.61 10.54 13.17
C VAL A 162 -12.44 9.47 12.48
N THR A 163 -13.49 9.89 11.80
CA THR A 163 -14.33 9.01 10.99
C THR A 163 -14.14 9.37 9.52
N VAL A 164 -13.85 8.36 8.71
CA VAL A 164 -13.56 8.54 7.29
C VAL A 164 -14.42 7.61 6.44
N ARG A 165 -14.68 7.99 5.19
CA ARG A 165 -15.19 7.12 4.13
C ARG A 165 -14.08 6.86 3.13
N THR A 166 -13.85 5.58 2.84
CA THR A 166 -12.87 5.16 1.84
C THR A 166 -13.58 4.47 0.68
N GLU A 167 -13.12 4.77 -0.52
CA GLU A 167 -13.56 4.15 -1.76
C GLU A 167 -12.35 3.54 -2.46
N GLY A 168 -12.42 2.23 -2.72
CA GLY A 168 -11.49 1.50 -3.58
C GLY A 168 -12.08 1.36 -4.99
N TYR A 169 -11.30 1.62 -6.00
CA TYR A 169 -11.72 1.54 -7.41
C TYR A 169 -10.63 0.91 -8.28
N ASN A 170 -11.03 0.27 -9.37
CA ASN A 170 -10.09 -0.36 -10.28
C ASN A 170 -9.53 0.65 -11.31
N GLN A 171 -8.67 0.18 -12.22
CA GLN A 171 -8.02 0.95 -13.29
C GLN A 171 -9.00 1.63 -14.26
N SER A 172 -10.25 1.17 -14.30
CA SER A 172 -11.31 1.78 -15.10
C SER A 172 -12.19 2.77 -14.33
N GLY A 173 -11.85 3.05 -13.05
CA GLY A 173 -12.61 3.93 -12.17
C GLY A 173 -13.86 3.28 -11.56
N VAL A 174 -14.06 1.96 -11.74
CA VAL A 174 -15.22 1.24 -11.18
C VAL A 174 -14.99 1.03 -9.69
N ILE A 175 -15.95 1.46 -8.86
CA ILE A 175 -15.92 1.26 -7.41
C ILE A 175 -16.07 -0.23 -7.09
N VAL A 176 -15.09 -0.80 -6.39
CA VAL A 176 -15.06 -2.22 -6.01
C VAL A 176 -15.22 -2.44 -4.52
N CYS A 177 -14.90 -1.42 -3.72
CA CYS A 177 -15.04 -1.47 -2.26
C CYS A 177 -15.34 -0.09 -1.71
N THR A 178 -16.28 -0.01 -0.78
CA THR A 178 -16.50 1.22 0.03
C THR A 178 -16.67 0.84 1.47
N PHE A 179 -16.21 1.69 2.37
CA PHE A 179 -16.48 1.52 3.80
C PHE A 179 -16.36 2.85 4.55
N LYS A 180 -17.02 2.90 5.69
CA LYS A 180 -16.82 3.91 6.71
C LYS A 180 -15.93 3.34 7.81
N ARG A 181 -14.95 4.08 8.28
CA ARG A 181 -14.00 3.61 9.29
C ARG A 181 -13.82 4.67 10.35
N THR A 182 -13.85 4.25 11.61
CA THR A 182 -13.61 5.13 12.76
C THR A 182 -12.31 4.72 13.45
N VAL A 183 -11.40 5.68 13.65
CA VAL A 183 -10.07 5.45 14.22
C VAL A 183 -9.77 6.45 15.33
N MET A 184 -8.94 6.02 16.28
CA MET A 184 -8.32 6.90 17.27
C MET A 184 -6.92 7.28 16.78
N VAL A 185 -6.70 8.55 16.49
CA VAL A 185 -5.43 9.07 15.98
C VAL A 185 -4.70 9.82 17.07
N TYR A 186 -3.40 9.58 17.21
CA TYR A 186 -2.57 10.33 18.15
C TYR A 186 -2.54 11.81 17.80
N LYS A 187 -2.55 12.65 18.84
CA LYS A 187 -2.15 14.04 18.73
C LYS A 187 -0.64 14.14 18.56
N ARG A 188 -0.17 15.21 17.94
CA ARG A 188 1.24 15.41 17.60
C ARG A 188 2.16 15.29 18.83
N ASP A 189 1.76 15.86 19.95
CA ASP A 189 2.53 15.81 21.20
C ASP A 189 2.25 14.56 22.05
N GLY A 190 1.22 13.79 21.70
CA GLY A 190 0.81 12.57 22.41
C GLY A 190 1.29 11.26 21.80
N ALA A 191 1.89 11.30 20.61
CA ALA A 191 2.34 10.12 19.90
C ALA A 191 3.63 9.53 20.50
N PRO A 192 3.78 8.20 20.51
CA PRO A 192 5.05 7.57 20.81
C PRO A 192 6.14 8.08 19.86
N ARG A 193 7.27 8.48 20.41
CA ARG A 193 8.44 8.93 19.63
C ARG A 193 9.54 7.91 19.76
N THR A 194 9.70 7.08 18.74
CA THR A 194 10.83 6.17 18.60
C THR A 194 11.68 6.63 17.43
N ALA A 195 12.83 7.24 17.72
CA ALA A 195 13.82 7.46 16.68
C ALA A 195 14.52 6.13 16.38
N PRO A 196 14.74 5.77 15.11
CA PRO A 196 15.61 4.66 14.79
C PRO A 196 16.98 4.86 15.42
N PRO A 197 17.64 3.80 15.92
CA PRO A 197 19.00 3.94 16.41
C PRO A 197 19.92 4.41 15.29
N LEU A 198 20.86 5.26 15.62
CA LEU A 198 21.89 5.63 14.66
C LEU A 198 22.81 4.43 14.40
N PRO A 199 23.27 4.26 13.15
CA PRO A 199 24.21 3.20 12.84
C PRO A 199 25.50 3.40 13.63
N VAL A 200 25.99 2.33 14.24
CA VAL A 200 27.30 2.31 14.89
C VAL A 200 28.32 1.85 13.88
N ASP A 201 29.37 2.66 13.66
CA ASP A 201 30.48 2.27 12.80
C ASP A 201 31.38 1.29 13.57
N ASN A 202 31.24 -0.01 13.25
CA ASN A 202 32.04 -1.08 13.82
C ASN A 202 33.19 -1.50 12.87
N ARG A 203 33.55 -0.67 11.90
CA ARG A 203 34.68 -0.98 11.02
C ARG A 203 35.98 -0.97 11.83
N PRO A 204 36.81 -2.05 11.72
CA PRO A 204 38.09 -2.11 12.39
C PRO A 204 39.08 -1.08 11.85
#